data_f5c85f4164c7bfa2364fafacd6fd2c04
#
_entry.id   f5c85f4164c7bfa2364fafacd6fd2c04
#
_cell.length_a   1.000
_cell.length_b   1.000
_cell.length_c   1.000
_cell.angle_alpha   90.00
_cell.angle_beta   90.00
_cell.angle_gamma   90.00
#
_symmetry.space_group_name_H-M   'P 1'
#
loop_
_entity.id
_entity.type
_entity.pdbx_description
1 polymer ?
#
loop_
_entity_poly.entity_id
_entity_poly.type
_entity_poly.pdbx_seq_one_letter_code
_entity_poly.pdbx_strand_id
1 'polypeptide(L)'
;MAHSPGPVWVIAEQTDGRLLTVSLQLIGRARQLAEKLGTGVGAILLGDKVEHAASQLVAAGADRVYLSDAPHLAIYQPEAYTRIAVELARDHQPEILLLGSTSMGRELAPLVAARLETGLTAHCIDLLLDDNGVLEQQVPAYGGLISIICPERRPQMATVAKGVFPDPRLDEGRVGEIVRLDPAEEVYELVETLEVVREEPKGVPLETAKVVVAGGAGVGDAAGWQSIVELALALNAGLGSTRPIVDEGWTELETMIGQSGKMVSPALYIGVALSGEQQHMVGITDARVMIAINNDENAPVFE
;
A
#
# COMPACT_ATOMS: atom_id res chain seq x y z
N MET A 1 -13.84 -32.15 -11.79
CA MET A 1 -12.39 -32.04 -12.08
C MET A 1 -11.81 -31.15 -11.00
N ALA A 2 -10.70 -31.54 -10.39
CA ALA A 2 -10.06 -30.68 -9.41
C ALA A 2 -9.60 -29.38 -10.13
N HIS A 3 -9.96 -28.22 -9.60
CA HIS A 3 -9.52 -26.93 -10.11
C HIS A 3 -7.99 -26.87 -9.92
N SER A 4 -7.25 -26.68 -11.02
CA SER A 4 -5.82 -26.39 -10.92
C SER A 4 -5.69 -24.88 -10.68
N PRO A 5 -5.10 -24.43 -9.56
CA PRO A 5 -5.04 -23.00 -9.26
C PRO A 5 -4.20 -22.25 -10.29
N GLY A 6 -4.68 -21.10 -10.69
CA GLY A 6 -3.94 -20.16 -11.53
C GLY A 6 -2.78 -19.48 -10.76
N PRO A 7 -1.96 -18.64 -11.43
CA PRO A 7 -0.86 -17.93 -10.80
C PRO A 7 -1.34 -16.86 -9.79
N VAL A 8 -0.47 -16.50 -8.86
CA VAL A 8 -0.67 -15.36 -7.95
C VAL A 8 -0.05 -14.12 -8.59
N TRP A 9 -0.85 -13.10 -8.79
CA TRP A 9 -0.43 -11.89 -9.49
C TRP A 9 -0.40 -10.66 -8.61
N VAL A 10 0.50 -9.74 -8.95
CA VAL A 10 0.63 -8.42 -8.33
C VAL A 10 0.58 -7.35 -9.44
N ILE A 11 -0.27 -6.34 -9.29
CA ILE A 11 -0.12 -5.11 -10.07
C ILE A 11 0.92 -4.26 -9.33
N ALA A 12 2.09 -4.12 -9.97
CA ALA A 12 3.20 -3.39 -9.40
C ALA A 12 3.04 -1.89 -9.64
N GLU A 13 3.22 -1.12 -8.59
CA GLU A 13 3.15 0.34 -8.62
C GLU A 13 4.55 0.94 -8.68
N GLN A 14 4.68 2.01 -9.43
CA GLN A 14 5.90 2.75 -9.59
C GLN A 14 5.64 4.27 -9.60
N THR A 15 6.65 5.05 -9.29
CA THR A 15 6.65 6.50 -9.44
C THR A 15 7.98 6.90 -10.08
N ASP A 16 7.93 7.61 -11.19
CA ASP A 16 9.11 8.05 -11.95
C ASP A 16 10.09 6.90 -12.26
N GLY A 17 9.55 5.74 -12.63
CA GLY A 17 10.32 4.54 -12.95
C GLY A 17 10.84 3.76 -11.73
N ARG A 18 10.57 4.20 -10.51
CA ARG A 18 10.99 3.50 -9.28
C ARG A 18 9.82 2.73 -8.69
N LEU A 19 10.01 1.45 -8.44
CA LEU A 19 9.00 0.63 -7.77
C LEU A 19 8.72 1.16 -6.37
N LEU A 20 7.45 1.20 -6.01
CA LEU A 20 7.06 1.41 -4.63
C LEU A 20 7.40 0.17 -3.79
N THR A 21 7.86 0.39 -2.56
CA THR A 21 8.22 -0.69 -1.63
C THR A 21 7.11 -1.72 -1.47
N VAL A 22 5.85 -1.28 -1.42
CA VAL A 22 4.68 -2.17 -1.30
C VAL A 22 4.60 -3.17 -2.46
N SER A 23 5.01 -2.80 -3.68
CA SER A 23 5.03 -3.71 -4.82
C SER A 23 6.01 -4.87 -4.60
N LEU A 24 7.21 -4.58 -4.09
CA LEU A 24 8.21 -5.60 -3.77
C LEU A 24 7.74 -6.49 -2.61
N GLN A 25 7.17 -5.91 -1.57
CA GLN A 25 6.59 -6.64 -0.42
C GLN A 25 5.49 -7.59 -0.87
N LEU A 26 4.60 -7.14 -1.78
CA LEU A 26 3.54 -7.96 -2.35
C LEU A 26 4.08 -9.10 -3.22
N ILE A 27 5.13 -8.90 -4.01
CA ILE A 27 5.79 -9.99 -4.75
C ILE A 27 6.33 -11.03 -3.77
N GLY A 28 6.98 -10.62 -2.69
CA GLY A 28 7.46 -11.55 -1.64
C GLY A 28 6.32 -12.34 -1.01
N ARG A 29 5.17 -11.69 -0.72
CA ARG A 29 4.00 -12.39 -0.18
C ARG A 29 3.34 -13.29 -1.21
N ALA A 30 3.20 -12.83 -2.46
CA ALA A 30 2.69 -13.63 -3.56
C ALA A 30 3.50 -14.91 -3.78
N ARG A 31 4.84 -14.86 -3.62
CA ARG A 31 5.70 -16.04 -3.69
C ARG A 31 5.34 -17.08 -2.63
N GLN A 32 5.15 -16.66 -1.38
CA GLN A 32 4.75 -17.55 -0.29
C GLN A 32 3.37 -18.21 -0.54
N LEU A 33 2.42 -17.44 -1.07
CA LEU A 33 1.10 -17.95 -1.43
C LEU A 33 1.19 -18.93 -2.62
N ALA A 34 1.93 -18.56 -3.67
CA ALA A 34 2.12 -19.38 -4.86
C ALA A 34 2.80 -20.71 -4.56
N GLU A 35 3.80 -20.75 -3.66
CA GLU A 35 4.46 -21.97 -3.20
C GLU A 35 3.47 -22.92 -2.53
N LYS A 36 2.58 -22.41 -1.69
CA LYS A 36 1.54 -23.21 -1.04
C LYS A 36 0.49 -23.73 -2.03
N LEU A 37 0.16 -22.96 -3.06
CA LEU A 37 -0.76 -23.34 -4.13
C LEU A 37 -0.13 -24.24 -5.19
N GLY A 38 1.20 -24.39 -5.21
CA GLY A 38 1.92 -25.11 -6.25
C GLY A 38 1.89 -24.42 -7.62
N THR A 39 1.87 -23.07 -7.64
CA THR A 39 1.75 -22.25 -8.86
C THR A 39 2.83 -21.18 -8.94
N GLY A 40 2.80 -20.34 -9.97
CA GLY A 40 3.78 -19.28 -10.22
C GLY A 40 3.32 -17.89 -9.77
N VAL A 41 4.26 -16.93 -9.79
CA VAL A 41 4.02 -15.51 -9.50
C VAL A 41 4.13 -14.70 -10.77
N GLY A 42 3.09 -13.91 -11.07
CA GLY A 42 3.09 -12.92 -12.13
C GLY A 42 3.11 -11.50 -11.58
N ALA A 43 3.67 -10.57 -12.34
CA ALA A 43 3.58 -9.15 -12.05
C ALA A 43 3.10 -8.39 -13.30
N ILE A 44 2.26 -7.37 -13.12
CA ILE A 44 1.91 -6.40 -14.16
C ILE A 44 2.65 -5.12 -13.83
N LEU A 45 3.46 -4.62 -14.76
CA LEU A 45 4.21 -3.38 -14.64
C LEU A 45 3.86 -2.44 -15.80
N LEU A 46 3.30 -1.29 -15.47
CA LEU A 46 2.85 -0.28 -16.42
C LEU A 46 3.55 1.05 -16.17
N GLY A 47 3.96 1.73 -17.25
CA GLY A 47 4.59 3.03 -17.12
C GLY A 47 5.29 3.51 -18.40
N ASP A 48 6.14 4.53 -18.25
CA ASP A 48 7.08 4.99 -19.28
C ASP A 48 8.51 4.84 -18.75
N LYS A 49 9.38 4.23 -19.56
CA LYS A 49 10.79 3.96 -19.21
C LYS A 49 10.97 3.13 -17.94
N VAL A 50 10.08 2.14 -17.75
CA VAL A 50 10.02 1.29 -16.55
C VAL A 50 10.65 -0.09 -16.75
N GLU A 51 11.21 -0.40 -17.91
CA GLU A 51 11.80 -1.71 -18.21
C GLU A 51 12.84 -2.17 -17.19
N HIS A 52 13.66 -1.24 -16.68
CA HIS A 52 14.66 -1.54 -15.67
C HIS A 52 14.07 -2.03 -14.33
N ALA A 53 12.83 -1.64 -14.04
CA ALA A 53 12.12 -2.06 -12.83
C ALA A 53 11.59 -3.50 -12.92
N ALA A 54 11.40 -4.03 -14.14
CA ALA A 54 10.94 -5.41 -14.34
C ALA A 54 11.94 -6.43 -13.75
N SER A 55 13.25 -6.19 -13.90
CA SER A 55 14.27 -7.07 -13.33
C SER A 55 14.25 -7.09 -11.81
N GLN A 56 13.87 -5.99 -11.16
CA GLN A 56 13.73 -5.93 -9.70
C GLN A 56 12.54 -6.77 -9.22
N LEU A 57 11.43 -6.80 -9.97
CA LEU A 57 10.28 -7.66 -9.67
C LEU A 57 10.65 -9.14 -9.81
N VAL A 58 11.44 -9.50 -10.81
CA VAL A 58 11.99 -10.86 -10.95
C VAL A 58 12.87 -11.21 -9.75
N ALA A 59 13.82 -10.34 -9.40
CA ALA A 59 14.70 -10.53 -8.25
C ALA A 59 13.94 -10.66 -6.92
N ALA A 60 12.79 -9.97 -6.79
CA ALA A 60 11.91 -10.05 -5.62
C ALA A 60 11.09 -11.35 -5.55
N GLY A 61 10.97 -12.10 -6.67
CA GLY A 61 10.28 -13.39 -6.67
C GLY A 61 9.28 -13.61 -7.80
N ALA A 62 9.08 -12.69 -8.73
CA ALA A 62 8.20 -12.91 -9.88
C ALA A 62 8.84 -13.92 -10.86
N ASP A 63 8.03 -14.84 -11.39
CA ASP A 63 8.43 -15.76 -12.47
C ASP A 63 8.18 -15.13 -13.83
N ARG A 64 7.15 -14.27 -13.91
CA ARG A 64 6.78 -13.58 -15.14
C ARG A 64 6.39 -12.14 -14.85
N VAL A 65 6.86 -11.21 -15.66
CA VAL A 65 6.50 -9.79 -15.62
C VAL A 65 5.88 -9.39 -16.95
N TYR A 66 4.62 -8.98 -16.93
CA TYR A 66 3.91 -8.39 -18.06
C TYR A 66 4.19 -6.90 -18.06
N LEU A 67 4.98 -6.46 -19.01
CA LEU A 67 5.49 -5.10 -19.11
C LEU A 67 4.81 -4.34 -20.24
N SER A 68 4.12 -3.24 -19.92
CA SER A 68 3.74 -2.23 -20.89
C SER A 68 4.51 -0.94 -20.59
N ASP A 69 5.47 -0.65 -21.45
CA ASP A 69 6.36 0.50 -21.35
C ASP A 69 6.09 1.46 -22.51
N ALA A 70 5.29 2.51 -22.24
CA ALA A 70 4.82 3.42 -23.27
C ALA A 70 4.60 4.85 -22.73
N PRO A 71 4.84 5.89 -23.56
CA PRO A 71 4.72 7.30 -23.13
C PRO A 71 3.35 7.69 -22.57
N HIS A 72 2.25 7.13 -23.10
CA HIS A 72 0.90 7.41 -22.61
C HIS A 72 0.62 6.79 -21.22
N LEU A 73 1.47 5.90 -20.73
CA LEU A 73 1.41 5.32 -19.38
C LEU A 73 2.31 6.04 -18.38
N ALA A 74 2.99 7.15 -18.78
CA ALA A 74 3.85 7.92 -17.91
C ALA A 74 3.13 8.48 -16.69
N ILE A 75 1.88 8.88 -16.87
CA ILE A 75 0.99 9.34 -15.82
C ILE A 75 -0.11 8.32 -15.67
N TYR A 76 -0.39 7.93 -14.41
CA TYR A 76 -1.45 6.99 -14.12
C TYR A 76 -2.80 7.49 -14.64
N GLN A 77 -3.44 6.68 -15.46
CA GLN A 77 -4.80 6.88 -15.96
C GLN A 77 -5.64 5.64 -15.61
N PRO A 78 -6.70 5.80 -14.80
CA PRO A 78 -7.49 4.65 -14.32
C PRO A 78 -8.01 3.76 -15.43
N GLU A 79 -8.49 4.35 -16.52
CA GLU A 79 -9.08 3.60 -17.65
C GLU A 79 -8.06 2.73 -18.38
N ALA A 80 -6.88 3.30 -18.72
CA ALA A 80 -5.81 2.59 -19.41
C ALA A 80 -5.29 1.42 -18.58
N TYR A 81 -4.96 1.69 -17.32
CA TYR A 81 -4.45 0.69 -16.40
C TYR A 81 -5.46 -0.43 -16.13
N THR A 82 -6.74 -0.05 -15.94
CA THR A 82 -7.81 -1.04 -15.73
C THR A 82 -7.98 -1.95 -16.94
N ARG A 83 -7.99 -1.39 -18.15
CA ARG A 83 -8.16 -2.16 -19.38
C ARG A 83 -7.06 -3.19 -19.53
N ILE A 84 -5.79 -2.78 -19.44
CA ILE A 84 -4.65 -3.68 -19.56
C ILE A 84 -4.70 -4.78 -18.50
N ALA A 85 -4.95 -4.42 -17.24
CA ALA A 85 -5.02 -5.39 -16.15
C ALA A 85 -6.16 -6.40 -16.33
N VAL A 86 -7.34 -5.95 -16.79
CA VAL A 86 -8.51 -6.81 -17.02
C VAL A 86 -8.30 -7.74 -18.20
N GLU A 87 -7.75 -7.26 -19.31
CA GLU A 87 -7.45 -8.08 -20.48
C GLU A 87 -6.47 -9.19 -20.13
N LEU A 88 -5.36 -8.85 -19.47
CA LEU A 88 -4.39 -9.82 -18.99
C LEU A 88 -5.00 -10.84 -18.02
N ALA A 89 -5.81 -10.38 -17.06
CA ALA A 89 -6.44 -11.27 -16.09
C ALA A 89 -7.45 -12.24 -16.74
N ARG A 90 -8.15 -11.82 -17.79
CA ARG A 90 -9.06 -12.68 -18.56
C ARG A 90 -8.30 -13.74 -19.36
N ASP A 91 -7.18 -13.36 -19.97
CA ASP A 91 -6.39 -14.26 -20.81
C ASP A 91 -5.63 -15.31 -19.99
N HIS A 92 -5.13 -14.91 -18.82
CA HIS A 92 -4.24 -15.74 -18.00
C HIS A 92 -4.88 -16.33 -16.74
N GLN A 93 -6.08 -15.88 -16.37
CA GLN A 93 -6.90 -16.40 -15.28
C GLN A 93 -6.11 -16.58 -13.94
N PRO A 94 -5.57 -15.50 -13.37
CA PRO A 94 -4.88 -15.61 -12.09
C PRO A 94 -5.82 -16.09 -10.99
N GLU A 95 -5.31 -16.90 -10.05
CA GLU A 95 -6.03 -17.33 -8.85
C GLU A 95 -6.25 -16.17 -7.88
N ILE A 96 -5.19 -15.37 -7.71
CA ILE A 96 -5.16 -14.24 -6.78
C ILE A 96 -4.56 -13.04 -7.51
N LEU A 97 -5.12 -11.85 -7.28
CA LEU A 97 -4.63 -10.58 -7.80
C LEU A 97 -4.51 -9.55 -6.67
N LEU A 98 -3.29 -9.12 -6.39
CA LEU A 98 -2.93 -8.23 -5.28
C LEU A 98 -2.52 -6.85 -5.77
N LEU A 99 -2.89 -5.82 -5.01
CA LEU A 99 -2.47 -4.43 -5.19
C LEU A 99 -2.09 -3.81 -3.84
N GLY A 100 -1.29 -2.75 -3.83
CA GLY A 100 -1.07 -1.93 -2.64
C GLY A 100 -2.33 -1.13 -2.28
N SER A 101 -2.59 -0.89 -1.01
CA SER A 101 -3.64 0.05 -0.57
C SER A 101 -3.11 1.49 -0.59
N THR A 102 -2.58 1.89 -1.73
CA THR A 102 -2.12 3.24 -2.07
C THR A 102 -3.27 4.08 -2.63
N SER A 103 -3.03 5.33 -2.97
CA SER A 103 -4.03 6.14 -3.68
C SER A 103 -4.41 5.52 -5.02
N MET A 104 -3.41 5.07 -5.81
CA MET A 104 -3.63 4.39 -7.08
C MET A 104 -4.34 3.04 -6.88
N GLY A 105 -3.85 2.20 -5.98
CA GLY A 105 -4.42 0.86 -5.79
C GLY A 105 -5.84 0.89 -5.25
N ARG A 106 -6.20 1.85 -4.40
CA ARG A 106 -7.58 2.04 -3.92
C ARG A 106 -8.56 2.49 -5.00
N GLU A 107 -8.08 3.13 -6.05
CA GLU A 107 -8.87 3.49 -7.22
C GLU A 107 -8.88 2.36 -8.25
N LEU A 108 -7.73 1.79 -8.58
CA LEU A 108 -7.59 0.79 -9.63
C LEU A 108 -8.24 -0.56 -9.26
N ALA A 109 -8.04 -1.04 -8.02
CA ALA A 109 -8.52 -2.37 -7.64
C ALA A 109 -10.03 -2.55 -7.76
N PRO A 110 -10.91 -1.62 -7.30
CA PRO A 110 -12.35 -1.76 -7.49
C PRO A 110 -12.77 -1.67 -8.96
N LEU A 111 -12.08 -0.89 -9.81
CA LEU A 111 -12.36 -0.83 -11.23
C LEU A 111 -12.07 -2.18 -11.92
N VAL A 112 -10.92 -2.79 -11.59
CA VAL A 112 -10.54 -4.12 -12.09
C VAL A 112 -11.51 -5.18 -11.57
N ALA A 113 -11.82 -5.20 -10.27
CA ALA A 113 -12.74 -6.16 -9.66
C ALA A 113 -14.13 -6.11 -10.28
N ALA A 114 -14.68 -4.90 -10.49
CA ALA A 114 -15.98 -4.71 -11.11
C ALA A 114 -16.03 -5.25 -12.54
N ARG A 115 -14.98 -5.04 -13.34
CA ARG A 115 -14.92 -5.53 -14.75
C ARG A 115 -14.64 -7.02 -14.84
N LEU A 116 -14.01 -7.62 -13.83
CA LEU A 116 -13.82 -9.07 -13.71
C LEU A 116 -14.99 -9.77 -13.00
N GLU A 117 -16.00 -9.02 -12.53
CA GLU A 117 -17.16 -9.52 -11.79
C GLU A 117 -16.76 -10.35 -10.56
N THR A 118 -15.75 -9.90 -9.84
CA THR A 118 -15.23 -10.57 -8.65
C THR A 118 -15.30 -9.70 -7.41
N GLY A 119 -15.08 -10.31 -6.23
CA GLY A 119 -15.00 -9.61 -4.95
C GLY A 119 -13.62 -8.97 -4.71
N LEU A 120 -13.62 -7.89 -3.96
CA LEU A 120 -12.41 -7.19 -3.52
C LEU A 120 -12.47 -6.93 -2.02
N THR A 121 -11.44 -7.37 -1.29
CA THR A 121 -11.24 -6.96 0.10
C THR A 121 -10.19 -5.85 0.16
N ALA A 122 -10.58 -4.74 0.78
CA ALA A 122 -9.73 -3.55 0.83
C ALA A 122 -8.93 -3.47 2.13
N HIS A 123 -7.69 -2.97 2.03
CA HIS A 123 -6.83 -2.61 3.16
C HIS A 123 -6.52 -3.79 4.08
N CYS A 124 -6.18 -4.93 3.49
CA CYS A 124 -5.77 -6.12 4.23
C CYS A 124 -4.44 -5.89 4.95
N ILE A 125 -4.33 -6.47 6.14
CA ILE A 125 -3.10 -6.47 6.94
C ILE A 125 -2.43 -7.85 7.01
N ASP A 126 -3.12 -8.89 6.57
CA ASP A 126 -2.52 -10.20 6.32
C ASP A 126 -3.33 -10.96 5.24
N LEU A 127 -2.68 -11.93 4.62
CA LEU A 127 -3.22 -12.78 3.55
C LEU A 127 -2.79 -14.22 3.83
N LEU A 128 -3.70 -15.09 4.16
CA LEU A 128 -3.45 -16.51 4.42
C LEU A 128 -4.16 -17.38 3.38
N LEU A 129 -3.86 -18.66 3.35
CA LEU A 129 -4.63 -19.65 2.61
C LEU A 129 -5.23 -20.64 3.59
N ASP A 130 -6.51 -20.96 3.40
CA ASP A 130 -7.14 -22.09 4.08
C ASP A 130 -6.66 -23.44 3.52
N ASP A 131 -7.14 -24.54 4.11
CA ASP A 131 -6.80 -25.90 3.70
C ASP A 131 -7.27 -26.25 2.27
N ASN A 132 -8.18 -25.48 1.70
CA ASN A 132 -8.71 -25.65 0.34
C ASN A 132 -8.03 -24.72 -0.69
N GLY A 133 -7.05 -23.91 -0.27
CA GLY A 133 -6.37 -22.93 -1.13
C GLY A 133 -7.18 -21.66 -1.37
N VAL A 134 -8.22 -21.38 -0.55
CA VAL A 134 -8.97 -20.12 -0.62
C VAL A 134 -8.23 -19.05 0.17
N LEU A 135 -8.15 -17.85 -0.42
CA LEU A 135 -7.49 -16.72 0.22
C LEU A 135 -8.30 -16.17 1.39
N GLU A 136 -7.72 -16.23 2.58
CA GLU A 136 -8.20 -15.54 3.76
C GLU A 136 -7.57 -14.17 3.85
N GLN A 137 -8.41 -13.15 3.80
CA GLN A 137 -8.03 -11.75 3.71
C GLN A 137 -8.32 -11.09 5.06
N GLN A 138 -7.29 -10.81 5.84
CA GLN A 138 -7.46 -10.26 7.19
C GLN A 138 -7.50 -8.74 7.15
N VAL A 139 -8.56 -8.18 7.74
CA VAL A 139 -8.75 -6.74 7.86
C VAL A 139 -9.03 -6.34 9.31
N PRO A 140 -8.51 -5.21 9.80
CA PRO A 140 -8.88 -4.69 11.10
C PRO A 140 -10.30 -4.13 11.04
N ALA A 141 -11.16 -4.62 11.93
CA ALA A 141 -12.54 -4.14 12.05
C ALA A 141 -13.07 -4.33 13.46
N TYR A 142 -13.86 -3.39 13.95
CA TYR A 142 -14.55 -3.44 15.25
C TYR A 142 -13.65 -3.77 16.44
N GLY A 143 -12.41 -3.29 16.44
CA GLY A 143 -11.45 -3.56 17.53
C GLY A 143 -10.79 -4.94 17.49
N GLY A 144 -10.94 -5.68 16.38
CA GLY A 144 -10.35 -7.00 16.16
C GLY A 144 -9.93 -7.23 14.72
N LEU A 145 -9.67 -8.48 14.37
CA LEU A 145 -9.38 -8.92 13.00
C LEU A 145 -10.56 -9.73 12.47
N ILE A 146 -10.94 -9.45 11.23
CA ILE A 146 -11.95 -10.22 10.50
C ILE A 146 -11.26 -10.88 9.31
N SER A 147 -11.45 -12.19 9.13
CA SER A 147 -11.09 -12.92 7.92
C SER A 147 -12.24 -12.87 6.93
N ILE A 148 -11.97 -12.37 5.73
CA ILE A 148 -12.90 -12.32 4.60
C ILE A 148 -12.42 -13.34 3.56
N ILE A 149 -13.36 -14.12 3.01
CA ILE A 149 -13.11 -15.10 1.95
C ILE A 149 -14.06 -14.88 0.78
N CYS A 150 -13.56 -15.05 -0.45
CA CYS A 150 -14.35 -15.00 -1.68
C CYS A 150 -14.11 -16.29 -2.49
N PRO A 151 -14.72 -17.44 -2.09
CA PRO A 151 -14.35 -18.76 -2.61
C PRO A 151 -14.84 -19.05 -4.03
N GLU A 152 -15.89 -18.36 -4.50
CA GLU A 152 -16.60 -18.73 -5.74
C GLU A 152 -16.08 -18.01 -6.98
N ARG A 153 -15.50 -16.84 -6.83
CA ARG A 153 -15.06 -15.98 -7.95
C ARG A 153 -13.54 -15.87 -8.03
N ARG A 154 -13.04 -15.69 -9.24
CA ARG A 154 -11.62 -15.50 -9.54
C ARG A 154 -11.41 -14.28 -10.43
N PRO A 155 -10.27 -13.62 -10.30
CA PRO A 155 -9.28 -13.78 -9.21
C PRO A 155 -9.84 -13.39 -7.84
N GLN A 156 -9.28 -13.96 -6.75
CA GLN A 156 -9.51 -13.47 -5.40
C GLN A 156 -8.69 -12.18 -5.23
N MET A 157 -9.35 -11.04 -5.03
CA MET A 157 -8.66 -9.75 -5.06
C MET A 157 -8.54 -9.12 -3.68
N ALA A 158 -7.37 -8.54 -3.41
CA ALA A 158 -7.11 -7.78 -2.20
C ALA A 158 -6.25 -6.54 -2.48
N THR A 159 -6.57 -5.42 -1.80
CA THR A 159 -5.57 -4.38 -1.58
C THR A 159 -4.95 -4.54 -0.20
N VAL A 160 -3.64 -4.31 -0.08
CA VAL A 160 -2.87 -4.57 1.14
C VAL A 160 -2.27 -3.27 1.66
N ALA A 161 -2.38 -3.05 2.97
CA ALA A 161 -1.80 -1.89 3.63
C ALA A 161 -0.28 -1.86 3.45
N LYS A 162 0.29 -0.65 3.35
CA LYS A 162 1.74 -0.47 3.20
C LYS A 162 2.47 -0.93 4.47
N GLY A 163 3.62 -1.57 4.30
CA GLY A 163 4.51 -1.91 5.41
C GLY A 163 4.08 -3.11 6.27
N VAL A 164 2.98 -3.80 5.92
CA VAL A 164 2.52 -4.99 6.68
C VAL A 164 3.31 -6.26 6.36
N PHE A 165 3.93 -6.32 5.20
CA PHE A 165 4.84 -7.42 4.84
C PHE A 165 6.28 -6.93 4.82
N PRO A 166 7.24 -7.78 5.21
CA PRO A 166 8.66 -7.45 5.15
C PRO A 166 9.11 -7.29 3.70
N ASP A 167 10.18 -6.50 3.52
CA ASP A 167 10.85 -6.41 2.23
C ASP A 167 11.40 -7.78 1.83
N PRO A 168 11.17 -8.25 0.59
CA PRO A 168 11.71 -9.52 0.14
C PRO A 168 13.23 -9.46 0.03
N ARG A 169 13.87 -10.61 0.27
CA ARG A 169 15.28 -10.75 -0.05
C ARG A 169 15.42 -10.84 -1.57
N LEU A 170 16.10 -9.86 -2.17
CA LEU A 170 16.33 -9.85 -3.61
C LEU A 170 17.36 -10.91 -4.00
N ASP A 171 17.05 -11.70 -5.00
CA ASP A 171 17.95 -12.66 -5.64
C ASP A 171 18.26 -12.18 -7.06
N GLU A 172 19.40 -11.51 -7.22
CA GLU A 172 19.83 -10.97 -8.53
C GLU A 172 20.15 -12.08 -9.55
N GLY A 173 20.36 -13.32 -9.08
CA GLY A 173 20.58 -14.49 -9.93
C GLY A 173 19.29 -15.15 -10.44
N ARG A 174 18.11 -14.70 -9.96
CA ARG A 174 16.83 -15.27 -10.36
C ARG A 174 16.54 -14.96 -11.82
N VAL A 175 16.11 -15.99 -12.55
CA VAL A 175 15.66 -15.88 -13.94
C VAL A 175 14.13 -15.86 -13.96
N GLY A 176 13.54 -14.87 -14.62
CA GLY A 176 12.13 -14.75 -14.88
C GLY A 176 11.88 -14.30 -16.33
N GLU A 177 10.66 -14.50 -16.79
CA GLU A 177 10.23 -14.09 -18.14
C GLU A 177 9.70 -12.66 -18.10
N ILE A 178 10.20 -11.79 -18.99
CA ILE A 178 9.63 -10.46 -19.21
C ILE A 178 8.86 -10.49 -20.53
N VAL A 179 7.54 -10.46 -20.42
CA VAL A 179 6.61 -10.43 -21.56
C VAL A 179 6.28 -8.97 -21.87
N ARG A 180 6.82 -8.47 -22.98
CA ARG A 180 6.47 -7.14 -23.45
C ARG A 180 5.11 -7.17 -24.11
N LEU A 181 4.23 -6.30 -23.65
CA LEU A 181 2.92 -6.08 -24.24
C LEU A 181 3.05 -5.03 -25.32
N ASP A 182 2.39 -5.25 -26.45
CA ASP A 182 2.25 -4.19 -27.42
C ASP A 182 1.48 -3.04 -26.77
N PRO A 183 2.01 -1.80 -26.80
CA PRO A 183 1.27 -0.67 -26.30
C PRO A 183 -0.03 -0.57 -27.09
N ALA A 184 -1.16 -0.69 -26.37
CA ALA A 184 -2.45 -0.62 -27.02
C ALA A 184 -2.56 0.74 -27.75
N GLU A 185 -2.66 0.70 -29.06
CA GLU A 185 -2.95 1.87 -29.88
C GLU A 185 -4.31 2.42 -29.42
N GLU A 186 -4.34 3.70 -29.09
CA GLU A 186 -5.51 4.48 -28.69
C GLU A 186 -6.29 3.96 -27.46
N VAL A 187 -5.81 4.35 -26.29
CA VAL A 187 -6.70 4.44 -25.12
C VAL A 187 -7.60 5.65 -25.37
N TYR A 188 -8.92 5.42 -25.50
CA TYR A 188 -9.89 6.50 -25.40
C TYR A 188 -9.80 7.05 -23.98
N GLU A 189 -9.01 8.11 -23.80
CA GLU A 189 -8.89 8.78 -22.53
C GLU A 189 -10.17 9.60 -22.31
N LEU A 190 -10.95 9.20 -21.33
CA LEU A 190 -12.11 9.99 -20.88
C LEU A 190 -11.68 11.24 -20.13
N VAL A 191 -10.41 11.29 -19.71
CA VAL A 191 -9.81 12.37 -18.91
C VAL A 191 -8.42 12.67 -19.47
N GLU A 192 -8.12 13.93 -19.70
CA GLU A 192 -6.80 14.44 -20.09
C GLU A 192 -6.09 15.07 -18.89
N THR A 193 -4.87 14.65 -18.60
CA THR A 193 -4.04 15.32 -17.59
C THR A 193 -3.47 16.62 -18.16
N LEU A 194 -3.96 17.76 -17.69
CA LEU A 194 -3.52 19.07 -18.14
C LEU A 194 -2.20 19.50 -17.49
N GLU A 195 -2.02 19.18 -16.21
CA GLU A 195 -0.86 19.59 -15.43
C GLU A 195 -0.60 18.61 -14.29
N VAL A 196 0.67 18.37 -13.99
CA VAL A 196 1.12 17.63 -12.79
C VAL A 196 1.88 18.59 -11.90
N VAL A 197 1.26 18.97 -10.78
CA VAL A 197 1.89 19.80 -9.76
C VAL A 197 2.57 18.87 -8.74
N ARG A 198 3.90 18.98 -8.63
CA ARG A 198 4.67 18.25 -7.62
C ARG A 198 4.95 19.17 -6.46
N GLU A 199 4.39 18.84 -5.32
CA GLU A 199 4.73 19.52 -4.07
C GLU A 199 5.99 18.86 -3.46
N GLU A 200 6.95 19.69 -3.06
CA GLU A 200 8.07 19.20 -2.29
C GLU A 200 7.59 18.85 -0.87
N PRO A 201 7.95 17.66 -0.33
CA PRO A 201 7.58 17.29 1.04
C PRO A 201 8.08 18.32 2.03
N LYS A 202 7.19 18.85 2.87
CA LYS A 202 7.56 19.74 3.96
C LYS A 202 8.15 18.90 5.12
N GLY A 203 9.46 18.81 5.21
CA GLY A 203 10.15 18.05 6.27
C GLY A 203 10.35 16.57 5.96
N VAL A 204 10.44 15.74 6.99
CA VAL A 204 10.67 14.29 6.85
C VAL A 204 9.34 13.58 6.59
N PRO A 205 9.19 12.85 5.46
CA PRO A 205 7.95 12.13 5.17
C PRO A 205 7.63 11.08 6.25
N LEU A 206 6.40 11.09 6.75
CA LEU A 206 5.96 10.23 7.85
C LEU A 206 6.15 8.74 7.57
N GLU A 207 5.88 8.31 6.34
CA GLU A 207 5.90 6.89 5.95
C GLU A 207 7.31 6.28 5.99
N THR A 208 8.34 7.13 5.94
CA THR A 208 9.75 6.68 5.93
C THR A 208 10.54 7.19 7.14
N ALA A 209 9.90 7.96 8.01
CA ALA A 209 10.53 8.55 9.17
C ALA A 209 10.96 7.50 10.19
N LYS A 210 12.24 7.52 10.58
CA LYS A 210 12.76 6.67 11.67
C LYS A 210 12.34 7.17 13.05
N VAL A 211 12.11 8.46 13.17
CA VAL A 211 11.61 9.13 14.38
C VAL A 211 10.35 9.89 13.98
N VAL A 212 9.28 9.71 14.71
CA VAL A 212 8.02 10.45 14.55
C VAL A 212 7.69 11.17 15.83
N VAL A 213 7.35 12.44 15.72
CA VAL A 213 6.80 13.25 16.81
C VAL A 213 5.38 13.61 16.42
N ALA A 214 4.40 13.16 17.22
CA ALA A 214 2.99 13.41 16.97
C ALA A 214 2.34 14.19 18.12
N GLY A 215 1.49 15.15 17.78
CA GLY A 215 0.73 15.93 18.72
C GLY A 215 -0.77 15.68 18.66
N GLY A 216 -1.41 15.82 19.82
CA GLY A 216 -2.86 15.77 19.97
C GLY A 216 -3.44 17.09 20.48
N ALA A 217 -4.77 17.20 20.50
CA ALA A 217 -5.50 18.42 20.88
C ALA A 217 -5.21 18.92 22.32
N GLY A 218 -4.65 18.07 23.17
CA GLY A 218 -4.22 18.45 24.52
C GLY A 218 -3.07 19.48 24.58
N VAL A 219 -2.45 19.83 23.43
CA VAL A 219 -1.48 20.94 23.34
C VAL A 219 -2.17 22.31 23.55
N GLY A 220 -3.50 22.37 23.47
CA GLY A 220 -4.33 23.49 23.86
C GLY A 220 -4.65 24.46 22.73
N ASP A 221 -3.68 24.95 21.99
CA ASP A 221 -3.82 25.94 20.93
C ASP A 221 -2.74 25.83 19.85
N ALA A 222 -2.79 26.69 18.85
CA ALA A 222 -1.80 26.74 17.77
C ALA A 222 -0.38 27.04 18.26
N ALA A 223 -0.21 27.77 19.39
CA ALA A 223 1.10 28.04 19.96
C ALA A 223 1.69 26.78 20.61
N GLY A 224 0.84 26.00 21.32
CA GLY A 224 1.22 24.67 21.81
C GLY A 224 1.57 23.71 20.69
N TRP A 225 0.82 23.75 19.58
CA TRP A 225 1.17 22.97 18.37
C TRP A 225 2.54 23.33 17.81
N GLN A 226 2.89 24.62 17.81
CA GLN A 226 4.21 25.06 17.33
C GLN A 226 5.37 24.42 18.12
N SER A 227 5.18 24.13 19.40
CA SER A 227 6.19 23.43 20.21
C SER A 227 6.41 21.98 19.73
N ILE A 228 5.36 21.31 19.21
CA ILE A 228 5.47 19.98 18.61
C ILE A 228 6.25 20.04 17.30
N VAL A 229 5.98 21.07 16.48
CA VAL A 229 6.72 21.31 15.23
C VAL A 229 8.21 21.54 15.52
N GLU A 230 8.54 22.36 16.52
CA GLU A 230 9.92 22.64 16.93
C GLU A 230 10.63 21.38 17.43
N LEU A 231 9.94 20.54 18.20
CA LEU A 231 10.49 19.26 18.67
C LEU A 231 10.76 18.31 17.48
N ALA A 232 9.83 18.21 16.53
CA ALA A 232 10.01 17.40 15.33
C ALA A 232 11.21 17.89 14.51
N LEU A 233 11.35 19.19 14.31
CA LEU A 233 12.49 19.80 13.61
C LEU A 233 13.81 19.53 14.33
N ALA A 234 13.86 19.71 15.67
CA ALA A 234 15.06 19.50 16.47
C ALA A 234 15.57 18.04 16.40
N LEU A 235 14.65 17.08 16.25
CA LEU A 235 14.97 15.65 16.14
C LEU A 235 15.12 15.18 14.70
N ASN A 236 14.95 16.04 13.72
CA ASN A 236 14.84 15.66 12.30
C ASN A 236 13.83 14.52 12.13
N ALA A 237 12.67 14.66 12.75
CA ALA A 237 11.61 13.68 12.81
C ALA A 237 10.47 13.99 11.84
N GLY A 238 9.71 12.96 11.47
CA GLY A 238 8.41 13.14 10.81
C GLY A 238 7.42 13.78 11.77
N LEU A 239 6.72 14.83 11.30
CA LEU A 239 5.68 15.51 12.08
C LEU A 239 4.35 14.79 11.90
N GLY A 240 3.81 14.25 12.98
CA GLY A 240 2.52 13.58 13.03
C GLY A 240 1.47 14.38 13.80
N SER A 241 0.20 14.12 13.50
CA SER A 241 -0.93 14.72 14.23
C SER A 241 -2.06 13.71 14.43
N THR A 242 -2.92 14.00 15.42
CA THR A 242 -4.25 13.39 15.50
C THR A 242 -5.25 14.20 14.69
N ARG A 243 -6.38 13.59 14.34
CA ARG A 243 -7.42 14.24 13.55
C ARG A 243 -7.90 15.59 14.08
N PRO A 244 -8.13 15.78 15.40
CA PRO A 244 -8.57 17.08 15.92
C PRO A 244 -7.65 18.25 15.57
N ILE A 245 -6.34 18.03 15.50
CA ILE A 245 -5.36 19.07 15.11
C ILE A 245 -5.57 19.52 13.66
N VAL A 246 -5.89 18.57 12.78
CA VAL A 246 -6.19 18.86 11.37
C VAL A 246 -7.54 19.59 11.25
N ASP A 247 -8.55 19.12 11.97
CA ASP A 247 -9.89 19.70 11.96
C ASP A 247 -9.89 21.15 12.47
N GLU A 248 -9.01 21.50 13.45
CA GLU A 248 -8.76 22.87 13.91
C GLU A 248 -7.93 23.72 12.94
N GLY A 249 -7.39 23.11 11.87
CA GLY A 249 -6.58 23.82 10.87
C GLY A 249 -5.17 24.23 11.34
N TRP A 250 -4.64 23.60 12.39
CA TRP A 250 -3.29 23.89 12.87
C TRP A 250 -2.22 23.18 12.05
N THR A 251 -2.59 22.15 11.31
CA THR A 251 -1.70 21.41 10.40
C THR A 251 -2.47 20.86 9.21
N GLU A 252 -1.74 20.37 8.21
CA GLU A 252 -2.30 19.78 6.98
C GLU A 252 -2.69 18.31 7.22
N LEU A 253 -3.61 17.79 6.39
CA LEU A 253 -4.10 16.41 6.46
C LEU A 253 -2.98 15.37 6.32
N GLU A 254 -1.92 15.71 5.60
CA GLU A 254 -0.74 14.87 5.34
C GLU A 254 0.03 14.49 6.60
N THR A 255 -0.17 15.22 7.70
CA THR A 255 0.42 14.89 8.99
C THR A 255 -0.41 13.91 9.82
N MET A 256 -1.67 13.68 9.43
CA MET A 256 -2.59 12.84 10.21
C MET A 256 -2.15 11.38 10.22
N ILE A 257 -2.00 10.82 11.42
CA ILE A 257 -1.72 9.40 11.66
C ILE A 257 -2.99 8.72 12.16
N GLY A 258 -3.27 7.51 11.67
CA GLY A 258 -4.41 6.71 12.13
C GLY A 258 -5.16 6.00 11.02
N GLN A 259 -6.30 5.43 11.37
CA GLN A 259 -7.15 4.64 10.48
C GLN A 259 -7.52 5.35 9.17
N SER A 260 -7.77 6.66 9.23
CA SER A 260 -8.11 7.48 8.05
C SER A 260 -6.93 8.33 7.57
N GLY A 261 -5.77 8.20 8.18
CA GLY A 261 -4.55 8.93 7.89
C GLY A 261 -3.43 8.04 7.40
N LYS A 262 -2.22 8.46 7.70
CA LYS A 262 -0.99 7.72 7.36
C LYS A 262 -0.72 6.62 8.36
N MET A 263 -0.13 5.53 7.87
CA MET A 263 0.45 4.46 8.68
C MET A 263 1.94 4.72 8.83
N VAL A 264 2.48 4.54 10.05
CA VAL A 264 3.89 4.77 10.38
C VAL A 264 4.47 3.59 11.14
N SER A 265 5.74 3.25 10.87
CA SER A 265 6.50 2.19 11.55
C SER A 265 7.87 2.72 12.00
N PRO A 266 7.93 3.71 12.89
CA PRO A 266 9.18 4.35 13.27
C PRO A 266 9.97 3.50 14.26
N ALA A 267 11.30 3.72 14.32
CA ALA A 267 12.11 3.20 15.41
C ALA A 267 11.78 3.89 16.76
N LEU A 268 11.40 5.16 16.71
CA LEU A 268 10.98 5.94 17.88
C LEU A 268 9.71 6.74 17.53
N TYR A 269 8.67 6.55 18.30
CA TYR A 269 7.45 7.35 18.28
C TYR A 269 7.34 8.17 19.57
N ILE A 270 7.10 9.48 19.43
CA ILE A 270 6.87 10.39 20.57
C ILE A 270 5.49 11.01 20.41
N GLY A 271 4.55 10.59 21.25
CA GLY A 271 3.18 11.11 21.31
C GLY A 271 3.04 12.17 22.41
N VAL A 272 2.61 13.36 22.04
CA VAL A 272 2.48 14.48 23.00
C VAL A 272 1.04 14.96 23.03
N ALA A 273 0.47 14.98 24.23
CA ALA A 273 -0.87 15.50 24.49
C ALA A 273 -1.96 14.89 23.59
N LEU A 274 -1.81 13.62 23.23
CA LEU A 274 -2.80 12.80 22.51
C LEU A 274 -3.35 11.71 23.46
N SER A 275 -4.62 11.33 23.28
CA SER A 275 -5.29 10.38 24.16
C SER A 275 -4.86 8.93 23.95
N GLY A 276 -4.40 8.58 22.76
CA GLY A 276 -4.12 7.18 22.41
C GLY A 276 -5.36 6.39 21.97
N GLU A 277 -6.41 7.08 21.51
CA GLU A 277 -7.60 6.41 20.96
C GLU A 277 -7.24 5.45 19.82
N GLN A 278 -7.97 4.35 19.74
CA GLN A 278 -7.73 3.26 18.81
C GLN A 278 -7.59 3.74 17.36
N GLN A 279 -8.40 4.72 16.94
CA GLN A 279 -8.37 5.28 15.59
C GLN A 279 -7.01 5.89 15.22
N HIS A 280 -6.26 6.41 16.21
CA HIS A 280 -4.91 6.91 16.02
C HIS A 280 -3.88 5.78 16.15
N MET A 281 -4.01 4.96 17.19
CA MET A 281 -3.04 3.91 17.51
C MET A 281 -2.91 2.84 16.41
N VAL A 282 -3.99 2.52 15.71
CA VAL A 282 -3.94 1.59 14.54
C VAL A 282 -3.07 2.11 13.40
N GLY A 283 -2.79 3.41 13.35
CA GLY A 283 -1.86 4.02 12.40
C GLY A 283 -0.39 3.85 12.77
N ILE A 284 -0.09 3.32 13.96
CA ILE A 284 1.27 3.13 14.45
C ILE A 284 1.56 1.64 14.52
N THR A 285 2.31 1.13 13.55
CA THR A 285 2.68 -0.29 13.47
C THR A 285 4.15 -0.45 13.82
N ASP A 286 4.50 -1.50 14.57
CA ASP A 286 5.90 -1.91 14.84
C ASP A 286 6.84 -0.81 15.36
N ALA A 287 6.33 0.22 16.04
CA ALA A 287 7.18 1.19 16.71
C ALA A 287 8.04 0.49 17.77
N ARG A 288 9.38 0.58 17.65
CA ARG A 288 10.28 -0.12 18.57
C ARG A 288 10.30 0.50 19.96
N VAL A 289 10.17 1.80 20.03
CA VAL A 289 10.09 2.57 21.27
C VAL A 289 8.97 3.58 21.13
N MET A 290 8.08 3.62 22.11
CA MET A 290 7.03 4.61 22.24
C MET A 290 7.26 5.45 23.50
N ILE A 291 7.19 6.76 23.33
CA ILE A 291 7.21 7.74 24.43
C ILE A 291 5.89 8.50 24.39
N ALA A 292 5.18 8.52 25.51
CA ALA A 292 3.97 9.31 25.67
C ALA A 292 4.18 10.42 26.71
N ILE A 293 3.74 11.63 26.35
CA ILE A 293 3.73 12.79 27.23
C ILE A 293 2.29 13.29 27.32
N ASN A 294 1.67 13.14 28.48
CA ASN A 294 0.30 13.56 28.73
C ASN A 294 0.14 14.01 30.17
N ASN A 295 -0.79 14.92 30.44
CA ASN A 295 -1.17 15.34 31.79
C ASN A 295 -2.34 14.54 32.37
N ASP A 296 -3.01 13.71 31.55
CA ASP A 296 -4.03 12.75 31.96
C ASP A 296 -3.37 11.39 32.20
N GLU A 297 -3.21 11.02 33.47
CA GLU A 297 -2.61 9.74 33.86
C GLU A 297 -3.42 8.50 33.39
N ASN A 298 -4.69 8.70 33.07
CA ASN A 298 -5.58 7.62 32.61
C ASN A 298 -5.73 7.59 31.09
N ALA A 299 -4.94 8.37 30.37
CA ALA A 299 -5.01 8.37 28.90
C ALA A 299 -4.61 6.98 28.34
N PRO A 300 -5.40 6.39 27.41
CA PRO A 300 -5.10 5.08 26.82
C PRO A 300 -3.72 4.96 26.17
N VAL A 301 -3.07 6.08 25.86
CA VAL A 301 -1.70 6.11 25.31
C VAL A 301 -0.65 5.49 26.24
N PHE A 302 -0.95 5.32 27.52
CA PHE A 302 -0.06 4.70 28.51
C PHE A 302 -0.28 3.19 28.70
N GLU A 303 -1.31 2.61 28.09
CA GLU A 303 -1.62 1.17 28.08
C GLU A 303 -0.95 0.45 26.91
#